data_e7f87e835d3a8f29ad7bf14de12551a4
#
_entry.id   e7f87e835d3a8f29ad7bf14de12551a4
#
_cell.length_a   1.000
_cell.length_b   1.000
_cell.length_c   1.000
_cell.angle_alpha   90.00
_cell.angle_beta   90.00
_cell.angle_gamma   90.00
#
_symmetry.space_group_name_H-M   'P 1'
#
loop_
_entity.id
_entity.type
_entity.pdbx_description
1 polymer ?
#
loop_
_entity_poly.entity_id
_entity_poly.type
_entity_poly.pdbx_seq_one_letter_code
_entity_poly.pdbx_strand_id
1 'polypeptide(L)'
;MIDRVTMQDLRRLGALQDAICVSLYLPLYVSGEGGSQDAVRLRNVLNQAEEQLIASGMQRHEAEQLTARARVLPEDLAFWDHRSDGLAVFLTGSLFQAYRLPYRFTESLTVGRRMNVKPLLGVADRGERFYLLTLSENHVRLFDVHQSQINEVHVKDLSQDMRSALNYVYIGECKQLHSGRKGGSSREAAVFHGQGGAPDVASDELVKFSEFIDGEIRPILCESHNPLLLAGVERFVPIFRRHCSYPHVAEEHLIGNFDRATPGQLYEHSWEVMRSFFDRNRQEALARLRQAMGTGLASADPAEVTKSALTGRVEVLFADPEASLAGSIVNERCAVTNSADSLKTDDLMNAAAIETMLHRGTVFTASAKQLPDGTPLAAIYRY
;
A
#
# COMPACT_ATOMS: atom_id res chain seq x y z
N MET A 1 1.99 -9.85 16.19
CA MET A 1 1.54 -9.52 14.80
C MET A 1 2.03 -8.10 14.51
N ILE A 2 2.75 -7.87 13.41
CA ILE A 2 3.18 -6.53 13.00
C ILE A 2 1.97 -5.83 12.41
N ASP A 3 1.74 -4.57 12.79
CA ASP A 3 0.60 -3.81 12.33
C ASP A 3 0.83 -3.36 10.87
N ARG A 4 -0.25 -3.09 10.15
CA ARG A 4 -0.21 -2.61 8.77
C ARG A 4 -0.76 -1.20 8.71
N VAL A 5 -0.10 -0.35 7.93
CA VAL A 5 -0.61 0.97 7.57
C VAL A 5 -0.90 0.97 6.08
N THR A 6 -2.13 1.28 5.74
CA THR A 6 -2.60 1.36 4.35
C THR A 6 -2.81 2.83 3.96
N MET A 7 -2.89 3.11 2.65
CA MET A 7 -3.30 4.45 2.17
C MET A 7 -4.68 4.86 2.70
N GLN A 8 -5.55 3.89 2.99
CA GLN A 8 -6.85 4.17 3.60
C GLN A 8 -6.70 4.64 5.06
N ASP A 9 -5.77 4.05 5.82
CA ASP A 9 -5.46 4.49 7.18
C ASP A 9 -4.89 5.91 7.18
N LEU A 10 -3.98 6.23 6.23
CA LEU A 10 -3.46 7.57 6.09
C LEU A 10 -4.55 8.60 5.73
N ARG A 11 -5.45 8.24 4.81
CA ARG A 11 -6.61 9.09 4.49
C ARG A 11 -7.50 9.30 5.71
N ARG A 12 -7.76 8.24 6.48
CA ARG A 12 -8.56 8.32 7.71
C ARG A 12 -7.90 9.21 8.76
N LEU A 13 -6.60 9.02 9.01
CA LEU A 13 -5.83 9.86 9.94
C LEU A 13 -5.77 11.32 9.45
N GLY A 14 -5.54 11.54 8.16
CA GLY A 14 -5.47 12.87 7.56
C GLY A 14 -6.81 13.61 7.54
N ALA A 15 -7.92 12.88 7.42
CA ALA A 15 -9.27 13.46 7.46
C ALA A 15 -9.70 13.93 8.85
N LEU A 16 -8.99 13.50 9.91
CA LEU A 16 -9.28 13.93 11.28
C LEU A 16 -8.88 15.40 11.45
N GLN A 17 -9.86 16.21 11.82
CA GLN A 17 -9.70 17.64 12.14
C GLN A 17 -10.20 17.87 13.56
N ASP A 18 -9.44 17.40 14.53
CA ASP A 18 -9.71 17.69 15.94
C ASP A 18 -8.99 18.99 16.36
N ALA A 19 -9.45 19.58 17.45
CA ALA A 19 -8.86 20.82 17.96
C ALA A 19 -7.36 20.65 18.26
N ILE A 20 -6.97 19.43 18.70
CA ILE A 20 -5.60 19.04 19.00
C ILE A 20 -5.35 17.60 18.57
N CYS A 21 -4.29 17.40 17.80
CA CYS A 21 -3.78 16.13 17.34
C CYS A 21 -2.35 15.95 17.84
N VAL A 22 -2.02 14.79 18.38
CA VAL A 22 -0.67 14.41 18.75
C VAL A 22 -0.23 13.24 17.85
N SER A 23 0.91 13.40 17.20
CA SER A 23 1.55 12.36 16.39
C SER A 23 2.95 12.13 16.90
N LEU A 24 3.28 10.88 17.22
CA LEU A 24 4.53 10.47 17.83
C LEU A 24 5.13 9.33 17.04
N TYR A 25 6.42 9.42 16.75
CA TYR A 25 7.19 8.38 16.07
C TYR A 25 8.44 8.04 16.88
N LEU A 26 8.70 6.75 17.02
CA LEU A 26 9.87 6.24 17.75
C LEU A 26 10.56 5.14 16.96
N PRO A 27 11.91 5.12 16.93
CA PRO A 27 12.65 3.93 16.55
C PRO A 27 12.57 2.90 17.67
N LEU A 28 12.42 1.63 17.33
CA LEU A 28 12.45 0.52 18.28
C LEU A 28 13.73 -0.30 18.11
N TYR A 29 14.23 -0.87 19.21
CA TYR A 29 15.45 -1.68 19.21
C TYR A 29 15.14 -3.15 19.43
N VAL A 30 15.52 -3.99 18.46
CA VAL A 30 15.15 -5.41 18.34
C VAL A 30 15.80 -6.36 19.36
N SER A 31 16.64 -5.90 20.30
CA SER A 31 17.44 -6.79 21.15
C SER A 31 16.89 -6.90 22.58
N GLY A 32 16.71 -8.12 23.05
CA GLY A 32 16.37 -8.68 24.37
C GLY A 32 16.26 -7.83 25.64
N GLU A 33 17.07 -6.79 25.80
CA GLU A 33 16.96 -5.78 26.87
C GLU A 33 16.32 -4.46 26.36
N GLY A 34 16.07 -4.35 25.06
CA GLY A 34 15.57 -3.13 24.40
C GLY A 34 14.14 -2.76 24.77
N GLY A 35 13.29 -3.72 25.07
CA GLY A 35 11.89 -3.45 25.41
C GLY A 35 11.72 -2.52 26.61
N SER A 36 12.62 -2.60 27.61
CA SER A 36 12.59 -1.70 28.76
C SER A 36 13.06 -0.27 28.39
N GLN A 37 14.02 -0.14 27.48
CA GLN A 37 14.52 1.17 27.02
C GLN A 37 13.51 1.86 26.10
N ASP A 38 12.86 1.13 25.22
CA ASP A 38 11.83 1.66 24.32
C ASP A 38 10.59 2.10 25.10
N ALA A 39 10.19 1.35 26.14
CA ALA A 39 9.13 1.74 27.07
C ALA A 39 9.45 3.03 27.83
N VAL A 40 10.72 3.19 28.30
CA VAL A 40 11.18 4.42 28.95
C VAL A 40 11.19 5.59 27.96
N ARG A 41 11.65 5.36 26.73
CA ARG A 41 11.64 6.38 25.67
C ARG A 41 10.22 6.84 25.35
N LEU A 42 9.27 5.91 25.17
CA LEU A 42 7.86 6.26 24.94
C LEU A 42 7.32 7.11 26.10
N ARG A 43 7.62 6.74 27.35
CA ARG A 43 7.20 7.50 28.52
C ARG A 43 7.74 8.93 28.50
N ASN A 44 9.03 9.11 28.12
CA ASN A 44 9.65 10.42 28.05
C ASN A 44 9.00 11.29 26.97
N VAL A 45 8.72 10.73 25.78
CA VAL A 45 8.07 11.49 24.70
C VAL A 45 6.61 11.81 25.04
N LEU A 46 5.91 10.95 25.77
CA LEU A 46 4.57 11.28 26.27
C LEU A 46 4.58 12.41 27.30
N ASN A 47 5.61 12.47 28.17
CA ASN A 47 5.78 13.60 29.08
C ASN A 47 6.05 14.91 28.30
N GLN A 48 6.89 14.88 27.27
CA GLN A 48 7.13 16.03 26.39
C GLN A 48 5.83 16.45 25.66
N ALA A 49 4.99 15.49 25.24
CA ALA A 49 3.70 15.79 24.62
C ALA A 49 2.80 16.58 25.59
N GLU A 50 2.70 16.12 26.85
CA GLU A 50 1.91 16.81 27.87
C GLU A 50 2.44 18.21 28.17
N GLU A 51 3.77 18.39 28.27
CA GLU A 51 4.39 19.70 28.44
C GLU A 51 4.05 20.64 27.28
N GLN A 52 4.11 20.17 26.02
CA GLN A 52 3.72 20.97 24.86
C GLN A 52 2.23 21.29 24.85
N LEU A 53 1.36 20.35 25.22
CA LEU A 53 -0.09 20.57 25.35
C LEU A 53 -0.40 21.64 26.41
N ILE A 54 0.24 21.57 27.56
CA ILE A 54 0.07 22.57 28.63
C ILE A 54 0.62 23.94 28.20
N ALA A 55 1.79 23.97 27.56
CA ALA A 55 2.36 25.21 27.04
C ALA A 55 1.47 25.88 25.98
N SER A 56 0.67 25.09 25.26
CA SER A 56 -0.30 25.56 24.29
C SER A 56 -1.61 26.11 24.89
N GLY A 57 -1.76 26.02 26.21
CA GLY A 57 -2.90 26.53 26.95
C GLY A 57 -3.93 25.47 27.38
N MET A 58 -3.65 24.17 27.14
CA MET A 58 -4.49 23.08 27.63
C MET A 58 -4.34 22.94 29.15
N GLN A 59 -5.45 22.62 29.84
CA GLN A 59 -5.39 22.31 31.28
C GLN A 59 -4.62 21.00 31.49
N ARG A 60 -3.85 20.91 32.59
CA ARG A 60 -3.03 19.73 32.92
C ARG A 60 -3.86 18.41 32.88
N HIS A 61 -5.05 18.42 33.50
CA HIS A 61 -5.88 17.22 33.55
C HIS A 61 -6.41 16.77 32.17
N GLU A 62 -6.63 17.72 31.25
CA GLU A 62 -7.04 17.43 29.87
C GLU A 62 -5.86 16.81 29.09
N ALA A 63 -4.65 17.32 29.27
CA ALA A 63 -3.43 16.78 28.66
C ALA A 63 -3.17 15.34 29.15
N GLU A 64 -3.31 15.11 30.44
CA GLU A 64 -3.18 13.78 31.06
C GLU A 64 -4.27 12.80 30.56
N GLN A 65 -5.51 13.25 30.39
CA GLN A 65 -6.59 12.44 29.82
C GLN A 65 -6.32 12.08 28.35
N LEU A 66 -5.79 13.01 27.55
CA LEU A 66 -5.49 12.78 26.14
C LEU A 66 -4.38 11.72 25.98
N THR A 67 -3.38 11.74 26.83
CA THR A 67 -2.25 10.80 26.78
C THR A 67 -2.51 9.50 27.53
N ALA A 68 -3.55 9.43 28.40
CA ALA A 68 -3.80 8.30 29.30
C ALA A 68 -3.81 6.93 28.60
N ARG A 69 -4.43 6.85 27.43
CA ARG A 69 -4.49 5.60 26.64
C ARG A 69 -3.11 5.15 26.16
N ALA A 70 -2.23 6.07 25.78
CA ALA A 70 -0.87 5.74 25.35
C ALA A 70 0.04 5.40 26.54
N ARG A 71 -0.24 5.94 27.73
CA ARG A 71 0.53 5.66 28.96
C ARG A 71 0.40 4.22 29.46
N VAL A 72 -0.55 3.46 28.98
CA VAL A 72 -0.68 2.02 29.27
C VAL A 72 0.35 1.21 28.47
N LEU A 73 0.73 1.65 27.27
CA LEU A 73 1.63 0.91 26.39
C LEU A 73 3.00 0.58 27.02
N PRO A 74 3.69 1.50 27.75
CA PRO A 74 4.97 1.20 28.40
C PRO A 74 4.91 0.05 29.42
N GLU A 75 3.74 -0.27 29.94
CA GLU A 75 3.52 -1.28 30.97
C GLU A 75 3.01 -2.61 30.37
N ASP A 76 2.58 -2.61 29.11
CA ASP A 76 2.08 -3.79 28.41
C ASP A 76 3.24 -4.62 27.81
N LEU A 77 3.71 -5.63 28.55
CA LEU A 77 4.76 -6.53 28.10
C LEU A 77 4.42 -7.23 26.80
N ALA A 78 3.15 -7.60 26.57
CA ALA A 78 2.72 -8.25 25.34
C ALA A 78 2.82 -7.32 24.13
N PHE A 79 2.69 -6.02 24.34
CA PHE A 79 2.92 -5.02 23.30
C PHE A 79 4.37 -5.00 22.82
N TRP A 80 5.34 -5.18 23.73
CA TRP A 80 6.78 -5.11 23.41
C TRP A 80 7.38 -6.45 22.98
N ASP A 81 6.70 -7.56 23.18
CA ASP A 81 7.17 -8.90 22.78
C ASP A 81 7.25 -9.11 21.25
N HIS A 82 6.71 -8.18 20.47
CA HIS A 82 6.67 -8.29 19.03
C HIS A 82 7.82 -7.50 18.40
N ARG A 83 8.58 -8.18 17.54
CA ARG A 83 9.68 -7.56 16.77
C ARG A 83 9.10 -6.55 15.78
N SER A 84 9.46 -5.29 15.95
CA SER A 84 9.17 -4.19 15.03
C SER A 84 10.29 -3.17 15.13
N ASP A 85 10.54 -2.43 14.05
CA ASP A 85 11.65 -1.47 13.96
C ASP A 85 11.22 -0.06 14.34
N GLY A 86 9.92 0.20 14.37
CA GLY A 86 9.38 1.50 14.74
C GLY A 86 7.94 1.48 15.23
N LEU A 87 7.62 2.50 16.00
CA LEU A 87 6.31 2.76 16.57
C LEU A 87 5.79 4.12 16.10
N ALA A 88 4.54 4.16 15.63
CA ALA A 88 3.79 5.39 15.38
C ALA A 88 2.55 5.43 16.27
N VAL A 89 2.34 6.52 16.99
CA VAL A 89 1.18 6.72 17.88
C VAL A 89 0.45 8.00 17.54
N PHE A 90 -0.86 7.91 17.44
CA PHE A 90 -1.77 9.00 17.11
C PHE A 90 -2.82 9.16 18.20
N LEU A 91 -2.96 10.38 18.70
CA LEU A 91 -3.88 10.73 19.77
C LEU A 91 -4.70 11.97 19.40
N THR A 92 -6.00 11.89 19.66
CA THR A 92 -6.91 13.03 19.77
C THR A 92 -7.83 12.81 20.97
N GLY A 93 -8.71 13.74 21.26
CA GLY A 93 -9.74 13.53 22.27
C GLY A 93 -10.60 12.29 22.04
N SER A 94 -10.81 11.91 20.79
CA SER A 94 -11.66 10.78 20.36
C SER A 94 -10.87 9.55 19.90
N LEU A 95 -9.65 9.73 19.39
CA LEU A 95 -8.84 8.65 18.78
C LEU A 95 -7.61 8.31 19.61
N PHE A 96 -7.37 7.02 19.75
CA PHE A 96 -6.07 6.43 20.08
C PHE A 96 -5.76 5.35 19.08
N GLN A 97 -4.62 5.47 18.38
CA GLN A 97 -4.16 4.48 17.44
C GLN A 97 -2.64 4.33 17.55
N ALA A 98 -2.17 3.10 17.67
CA ALA A 98 -0.74 2.76 17.68
C ALA A 98 -0.46 1.74 16.59
N TYR A 99 0.66 1.91 15.87
CA TYR A 99 1.15 1.01 14.82
C TYR A 99 2.59 0.62 15.11
N ARG A 100 2.86 -0.68 15.16
CA ARG A 100 4.20 -1.26 15.20
C ARG A 100 4.57 -1.69 13.80
N LEU A 101 5.59 -1.06 13.24
CA LEU A 101 5.91 -1.19 11.82
C LEU A 101 7.34 -1.70 11.61
N PRO A 102 7.60 -2.47 10.56
CA PRO A 102 8.93 -2.93 10.20
C PRO A 102 9.71 -1.81 9.47
N TYR A 103 9.66 -0.63 10.04
CA TYR A 103 10.30 0.58 9.50
C TYR A 103 10.82 1.42 10.65
N ARG A 104 12.12 1.78 10.59
CA ARG A 104 12.76 2.57 11.62
C ARG A 104 12.50 4.04 11.40
N PHE A 105 11.72 4.63 12.29
CA PHE A 105 11.45 6.07 12.28
C PHE A 105 12.57 6.88 12.93
N THR A 106 12.70 8.13 12.51
CA THR A 106 13.39 9.16 13.33
C THR A 106 12.44 9.57 14.44
N GLU A 107 12.98 9.66 15.67
CA GLU A 107 12.19 10.10 16.82
C GLU A 107 11.61 11.49 16.56
N SER A 108 10.30 11.62 16.65
CA SER A 108 9.62 12.90 16.47
C SER A 108 8.29 12.95 17.21
N LEU A 109 7.98 14.15 17.68
CA LEU A 109 6.72 14.50 18.33
C LEU A 109 6.14 15.73 17.64
N THR A 110 4.88 15.64 17.25
CA THR A 110 4.14 16.77 16.68
C THR A 110 2.84 16.95 17.46
N VAL A 111 2.63 18.12 18.00
CA VAL A 111 1.37 18.57 18.60
C VAL A 111 0.83 19.67 17.69
N GLY A 112 -0.35 19.50 17.12
CA GLY A 112 -0.89 20.45 16.14
C GLY A 112 -2.37 20.20 15.86
N ARG A 113 -2.91 20.85 14.85
CA ARG A 113 -4.32 20.77 14.45
C ARG A 113 -4.60 19.64 13.47
N ARG A 114 -3.57 19.00 12.92
CA ARG A 114 -3.62 17.88 11.97
C ARG A 114 -2.69 16.78 12.42
N MET A 115 -3.04 15.54 12.13
CA MET A 115 -2.11 14.44 12.30
C MET A 115 -0.91 14.60 11.36
N ASN A 116 0.30 14.40 11.87
CA ASN A 116 1.49 14.32 11.04
C ASN A 116 1.62 12.90 10.47
N VAL A 117 1.24 12.72 9.22
CA VAL A 117 1.30 11.42 8.53
C VAL A 117 2.51 11.27 7.62
N LYS A 118 3.35 12.31 7.47
CA LYS A 118 4.50 12.32 6.57
C LYS A 118 5.46 11.13 6.76
N PRO A 119 5.90 10.78 8.00
CA PRO A 119 6.80 9.65 8.17
C PRO A 119 6.19 8.32 7.71
N LEU A 120 4.87 8.20 7.71
CA LEU A 120 4.16 7.03 7.19
C LEU A 120 4.02 7.04 5.67
N LEU A 121 4.17 8.18 4.99
CA LEU A 121 4.14 8.23 3.54
C LEU A 121 5.16 7.28 2.94
N GLY A 122 6.40 7.26 3.44
CA GLY A 122 7.44 6.33 3.00
C GLY A 122 7.10 4.86 3.24
N VAL A 123 6.23 4.56 4.21
CA VAL A 123 5.78 3.21 4.54
C VAL A 123 4.55 2.82 3.71
N ALA A 124 3.65 3.77 3.49
CA ALA A 124 2.43 3.57 2.73
C ALA A 124 2.60 3.87 1.22
N ASP A 125 3.51 4.78 0.84
CA ASP A 125 3.88 5.13 -0.54
C ASP A 125 4.88 4.14 -1.15
N ARG A 126 5.64 3.50 -0.32
CA ARG A 126 6.17 2.20 -0.66
C ARG A 126 5.01 1.19 -0.66
N GLY A 127 3.85 1.65 -1.09
CA GLY A 127 2.71 0.88 -1.58
C GLY A 127 3.11 -0.07 -2.72
N GLU A 128 4.33 -0.55 -2.65
CA GLU A 128 4.96 -1.68 -3.26
C GLU A 128 4.23 -2.93 -2.76
N ARG A 129 2.93 -2.90 -2.91
CA ARG A 129 2.05 -4.02 -2.76
C ARG A 129 1.70 -4.53 -4.14
N PHE A 130 1.89 -5.79 -4.34
CA PHE A 130 1.50 -6.45 -5.56
C PHE A 130 0.96 -7.84 -5.25
N TYR A 131 0.21 -8.38 -6.19
CA TYR A 131 -0.17 -9.77 -6.15
C TYR A 131 0.85 -10.60 -6.94
N LEU A 132 1.23 -11.75 -6.41
CA LEU A 132 2.04 -12.73 -7.11
C LEU A 132 1.18 -13.96 -7.38
N LEU A 133 1.00 -14.30 -8.65
CA LEU A 133 0.32 -15.51 -9.08
C LEU A 133 1.34 -16.51 -9.59
N THR A 134 1.49 -17.65 -8.89
CA THR A 134 2.31 -18.76 -9.38
C THR A 134 1.46 -19.68 -10.24
N LEU A 135 1.95 -19.97 -11.45
CA LEU A 135 1.25 -20.73 -12.49
C LEU A 135 1.97 -22.02 -12.82
N SER A 136 1.37 -23.14 -12.47
CA SER A 136 1.77 -24.47 -12.96
C SER A 136 0.53 -25.33 -13.22
N GLU A 137 0.71 -26.42 -13.94
CA GLU A 137 -0.37 -27.39 -14.21
C GLU A 137 -0.81 -28.14 -12.95
N ASN A 138 0.08 -28.23 -11.94
CA ASN A 138 -0.15 -28.97 -10.72
C ASN A 138 -0.63 -28.11 -9.57
N HIS A 139 -0.23 -26.83 -9.56
CA HIS A 139 -0.49 -25.97 -8.42
C HIS A 139 -0.51 -24.49 -8.80
N VAL A 140 -1.62 -23.83 -8.51
CA VAL A 140 -1.74 -22.38 -8.68
C VAL A 140 -1.94 -21.74 -7.31
N ARG A 141 -1.13 -20.73 -7.00
CA ARG A 141 -1.23 -20.01 -5.73
C ARG A 141 -1.22 -18.50 -5.98
N LEU A 142 -2.07 -17.80 -5.25
CA LEU A 142 -2.10 -16.35 -5.22
C LEU A 142 -1.50 -15.86 -3.91
N PHE A 143 -0.61 -14.88 -4.00
CA PHE A 143 -0.01 -14.25 -2.84
C PHE A 143 -0.25 -12.75 -2.85
N ASP A 144 -0.48 -12.20 -1.69
CA ASP A 144 -0.43 -10.76 -1.41
C ASP A 144 0.96 -10.44 -0.86
N VAL A 145 1.73 -9.68 -1.63
CA VAL A 145 3.13 -9.35 -1.34
C VAL A 145 3.25 -7.86 -1.05
N HIS A 146 3.92 -7.54 0.01
CA HIS A 146 4.27 -6.18 0.37
C HIS A 146 5.64 -6.15 1.08
N GLN A 147 6.20 -4.98 1.31
CA GLN A 147 7.61 -4.71 1.63
C GLN A 147 8.30 -5.61 2.68
N SER A 148 7.58 -6.29 3.55
CA SER A 148 8.18 -7.15 4.59
C SER A 148 7.52 -8.51 4.72
N GLN A 149 6.49 -8.79 3.94
CA GLN A 149 5.68 -9.98 4.09
C GLN A 149 5.13 -10.48 2.76
N ILE A 150 5.03 -11.79 2.67
CA ILE A 150 4.27 -12.49 1.65
C ILE A 150 3.23 -13.37 2.35
N ASN A 151 1.97 -13.22 1.97
CA ASN A 151 0.88 -14.01 2.54
C ASN A 151 0.14 -14.71 1.42
N GLU A 152 -0.05 -16.00 1.57
CA GLU A 152 -0.87 -16.75 0.64
C GLU A 152 -2.34 -16.36 0.82
N VAL A 153 -2.99 -16.00 -0.28
CA VAL A 153 -4.40 -15.67 -0.33
C VAL A 153 -5.16 -16.94 -0.63
N HIS A 154 -5.96 -17.39 0.32
CA HIS A 154 -6.75 -18.59 0.12
C HIS A 154 -7.89 -18.33 -0.86
N VAL A 155 -7.80 -18.94 -2.05
CA VAL A 155 -8.84 -18.91 -3.07
C VAL A 155 -9.45 -20.30 -3.14
N LYS A 156 -10.75 -20.39 -2.95
CA LYS A 156 -11.48 -21.63 -2.63
C LYS A 156 -11.19 -22.80 -3.59
N ASP A 157 -11.16 -22.54 -4.88
CA ASP A 157 -11.03 -23.59 -5.90
C ASP A 157 -9.70 -23.52 -6.68
N LEU A 158 -8.81 -22.59 -6.33
CA LEU A 158 -7.53 -22.36 -7.04
C LEU A 158 -6.47 -23.44 -6.74
N SER A 159 -6.58 -24.14 -5.62
CA SER A 159 -5.63 -25.17 -5.18
C SER A 159 -5.74 -26.50 -5.95
N GLN A 160 -6.65 -26.59 -6.91
CA GLN A 160 -6.83 -27.79 -7.72
C GLN A 160 -5.82 -27.83 -8.86
N ASP A 161 -5.35 -29.05 -9.19
CA ASP A 161 -4.55 -29.25 -10.39
C ASP A 161 -5.42 -29.03 -11.66
N MET A 162 -4.76 -28.75 -12.78
CA MET A 162 -5.41 -28.48 -14.05
C MET A 162 -6.43 -29.57 -14.45
N ARG A 163 -6.12 -30.85 -14.22
CA ARG A 163 -7.01 -31.95 -14.57
C ARG A 163 -8.28 -31.93 -13.74
N SER A 164 -8.17 -31.68 -12.45
CA SER A 164 -9.31 -31.60 -11.55
C SER A 164 -10.19 -30.39 -11.88
N ALA A 165 -9.59 -29.23 -12.15
CA ALA A 165 -10.28 -28.02 -12.56
C ALA A 165 -11.01 -28.20 -13.90
N LEU A 166 -10.37 -28.76 -14.91
CA LEU A 166 -10.99 -29.01 -16.21
C LEU A 166 -12.10 -30.07 -16.15
N ASN A 167 -11.96 -31.13 -15.36
CA ASN A 167 -13.04 -32.09 -15.14
C ASN A 167 -14.28 -31.45 -14.53
N TYR A 168 -14.11 -30.49 -13.62
CA TYR A 168 -15.20 -29.74 -13.03
C TYR A 168 -15.91 -28.86 -14.07
N VAL A 169 -15.17 -28.19 -14.94
CA VAL A 169 -15.70 -27.36 -16.04
C VAL A 169 -16.51 -28.22 -17.01
N TYR A 170 -15.97 -29.38 -17.47
CA TYR A 170 -16.67 -30.30 -18.36
C TYR A 170 -17.98 -30.85 -17.76
N ILE A 171 -17.96 -31.19 -16.45
CA ILE A 171 -19.20 -31.64 -15.76
C ILE A 171 -20.23 -30.51 -15.66
N GLY A 172 -19.80 -29.27 -15.47
CA GLY A 172 -20.65 -28.07 -15.46
C GLY A 172 -21.32 -27.83 -16.81
N GLU A 173 -20.56 -27.89 -17.90
CA GLU A 173 -21.06 -27.76 -19.28
C GLU A 173 -22.04 -28.88 -19.64
N CYS A 174 -21.75 -30.11 -19.30
CA CYS A 174 -22.65 -31.24 -19.52
C CYS A 174 -23.99 -31.10 -18.77
N LYS A 175 -23.99 -30.58 -17.54
CA LYS A 175 -25.22 -30.32 -16.79
C LYS A 175 -26.09 -29.22 -17.42
N GLN A 176 -25.49 -28.18 -17.98
CA GLN A 176 -26.23 -27.11 -18.68
C GLN A 176 -26.85 -27.62 -20.01
N LEU A 177 -26.15 -28.51 -20.72
CA LEU A 177 -26.67 -29.12 -21.94
C LEU A 177 -27.86 -30.10 -21.69
N HIS A 178 -27.90 -30.76 -20.53
CA HIS A 178 -28.97 -31.68 -20.19
C HIS A 178 -30.26 -31.01 -19.67
N SER A 179 -30.21 -29.76 -19.22
CA SER A 179 -31.39 -29.03 -18.76
C SER A 179 -32.23 -28.45 -19.89
N GLY A 180 -31.74 -28.46 -21.15
CA GLY A 180 -32.41 -27.88 -22.32
C GLY A 180 -33.13 -28.89 -23.25
N ARG A 181 -33.09 -30.20 -23.00
CA ARG A 181 -33.66 -31.18 -23.94
C ARG A 181 -34.53 -32.25 -23.25
N LYS A 182 -35.83 -32.00 -23.20
CA LYS A 182 -36.82 -33.05 -23.04
C LYS A 182 -37.09 -33.69 -24.42
N GLY A 183 -36.79 -34.97 -24.55
CA GLY A 183 -37.38 -35.82 -25.53
C GLY A 183 -36.46 -36.40 -26.62
N GLY A 184 -36.28 -37.71 -26.62
CA GLY A 184 -35.85 -38.49 -27.79
C GLY A 184 -34.68 -39.44 -27.54
N SER A 185 -35.04 -40.74 -27.47
CA SER A 185 -34.14 -41.89 -27.39
C SER A 185 -33.20 -41.98 -28.59
N SER A 186 -31.92 -42.20 -28.36
CA SER A 186 -31.14 -43.27 -29.01
C SER A 186 -29.72 -43.29 -28.52
N ARG A 187 -29.26 -44.48 -28.16
CA ARG A 187 -27.89 -44.83 -27.85
C ARG A 187 -27.04 -44.69 -29.12
N GLU A 188 -26.05 -43.81 -29.06
CA GLU A 188 -24.79 -43.98 -29.80
C GLU A 188 -23.72 -43.24 -29.04
N ALA A 189 -22.77 -43.99 -28.45
CA ALA A 189 -21.55 -43.50 -27.89
C ALA A 189 -20.66 -43.04 -29.07
N ALA A 190 -20.65 -41.75 -29.33
CA ALA A 190 -19.69 -41.19 -30.26
C ALA A 190 -18.29 -41.25 -29.61
N VAL A 191 -17.51 -42.23 -30.05
CA VAL A 191 -16.07 -42.27 -29.82
C VAL A 191 -15.45 -41.24 -30.75
N PHE A 192 -15.10 -40.08 -30.21
CA PHE A 192 -14.32 -39.07 -30.92
C PHE A 192 -12.85 -39.56 -30.98
N HIS A 193 -12.46 -40.14 -32.12
CA HIS A 193 -11.05 -40.21 -32.52
C HIS A 193 -10.65 -38.87 -33.16
N GLY A 194 -10.23 -37.92 -32.34
CA GLY A 194 -9.62 -36.69 -32.83
C GLY A 194 -8.14 -36.94 -33.21
N GLN A 195 -7.87 -37.09 -34.50
CA GLN A 195 -6.54 -36.90 -35.06
C GLN A 195 -6.29 -35.37 -35.17
N GLY A 196 -5.88 -34.74 -34.09
CA GLY A 196 -5.30 -33.40 -34.02
C GLY A 196 -4.03 -33.47 -33.18
N GLY A 197 -2.94 -32.92 -33.67
CA GLY A 197 -1.60 -33.12 -33.10
C GLY A 197 -1.51 -32.72 -31.63
N ALA A 198 -0.82 -33.52 -30.84
CA ALA A 198 -0.63 -33.33 -29.39
C ALA A 198 -0.29 -31.91 -28.87
N PRO A 199 0.33 -30.99 -29.67
CA PRO A 199 0.58 -29.61 -29.25
C PRO A 199 -0.68 -28.73 -29.15
N ASP A 200 -1.68 -28.91 -30.02
CA ASP A 200 -2.88 -28.07 -30.07
C ASP A 200 -3.82 -28.34 -28.90
N VAL A 201 -4.00 -29.62 -28.55
CA VAL A 201 -4.87 -30.02 -27.42
C VAL A 201 -4.34 -29.49 -26.08
N ALA A 202 -3.03 -29.61 -25.86
CA ALA A 202 -2.40 -29.09 -24.64
C ALA A 202 -2.48 -27.56 -24.54
N SER A 203 -2.50 -26.85 -25.66
CA SER A 203 -2.68 -25.40 -25.71
C SER A 203 -4.12 -25.02 -25.35
N ASP A 204 -5.12 -25.73 -25.86
CA ASP A 204 -6.53 -25.48 -25.58
C ASP A 204 -6.88 -25.75 -24.09
N GLU A 205 -6.28 -26.79 -23.51
CA GLU A 205 -6.42 -27.08 -22.07
C GLU A 205 -5.83 -25.97 -21.21
N LEU A 206 -4.66 -25.42 -21.55
CA LEU A 206 -4.06 -24.29 -20.84
C LEU A 206 -4.89 -23.02 -20.98
N VAL A 207 -5.53 -22.78 -22.13
CA VAL A 207 -6.45 -21.65 -22.31
C VAL A 207 -7.64 -21.77 -21.37
N LYS A 208 -8.33 -22.92 -21.37
CA LYS A 208 -9.49 -23.15 -20.48
C LYS A 208 -9.10 -23.05 -19.01
N PHE A 209 -7.91 -23.56 -18.65
CA PHE A 209 -7.41 -23.45 -17.29
C PHE A 209 -7.08 -21.99 -16.92
N SER A 210 -6.55 -21.22 -17.86
CA SER A 210 -6.30 -19.78 -17.66
C SER A 210 -7.61 -19.01 -17.40
N GLU A 211 -8.66 -19.29 -18.16
CA GLU A 211 -9.98 -18.69 -17.96
C GLU A 211 -10.61 -19.08 -16.62
N PHE A 212 -10.44 -20.33 -16.19
CA PHE A 212 -10.85 -20.78 -14.87
C PHE A 212 -10.13 -20.02 -13.76
N ILE A 213 -8.78 -19.93 -13.84
CA ILE A 213 -7.97 -19.19 -12.85
C ILE A 213 -8.38 -17.70 -12.81
N ASP A 214 -8.57 -17.06 -13.97
CA ASP A 214 -9.01 -15.65 -14.03
C ASP A 214 -10.35 -15.45 -13.32
N GLY A 215 -11.29 -16.37 -13.53
CA GLY A 215 -12.59 -16.34 -12.87
C GLY A 215 -12.48 -16.40 -11.33
N GLU A 216 -11.58 -17.25 -10.82
CA GLU A 216 -11.40 -17.45 -9.38
C GLU A 216 -10.66 -16.28 -8.68
N ILE A 217 -9.66 -15.67 -9.34
CA ILE A 217 -8.89 -14.58 -8.75
C ILE A 217 -9.55 -13.20 -8.95
N ARG A 218 -10.39 -13.05 -9.95
CA ARG A 218 -11.04 -11.80 -10.31
C ARG A 218 -11.78 -11.11 -9.16
N PRO A 219 -12.62 -11.80 -8.35
CA PRO A 219 -13.32 -11.16 -7.23
C PRO A 219 -12.37 -10.52 -6.21
N ILE A 220 -11.17 -11.11 -6.04
CA ILE A 220 -10.16 -10.64 -5.10
C ILE A 220 -9.42 -9.43 -5.66
N LEU A 221 -9.14 -9.44 -6.96
CA LEU A 221 -8.36 -8.39 -7.62
C LEU A 221 -9.19 -7.16 -7.99
N CYS A 222 -10.50 -7.31 -8.25
CA CYS A 222 -11.38 -6.23 -8.72
C CYS A 222 -11.42 -5.00 -7.80
N GLU A 223 -11.27 -5.19 -6.50
CA GLU A 223 -11.26 -4.09 -5.51
C GLU A 223 -9.89 -3.42 -5.38
N SER A 224 -8.88 -3.95 -6.06
CA SER A 224 -7.49 -3.53 -5.96
C SER A 224 -7.00 -2.96 -7.30
N HIS A 225 -6.09 -1.98 -7.22
CA HIS A 225 -5.34 -1.48 -8.37
C HIS A 225 -3.86 -1.89 -8.31
N ASN A 226 -3.53 -2.84 -7.42
CA ASN A 226 -2.16 -3.29 -7.25
C ASN A 226 -1.71 -4.14 -8.44
N PRO A 227 -0.43 -4.05 -8.87
CA PRO A 227 0.07 -4.87 -9.96
C PRO A 227 -0.04 -6.37 -9.67
N LEU A 228 -0.29 -7.18 -10.70
CA LEU A 228 -0.25 -8.63 -10.65
C LEU A 228 1.02 -9.12 -11.35
N LEU A 229 1.98 -9.64 -10.59
CA LEU A 229 3.16 -10.30 -11.12
C LEU A 229 2.85 -11.78 -11.39
N LEU A 230 3.21 -12.26 -12.58
CA LEU A 230 3.06 -13.65 -12.96
C LEU A 230 4.38 -14.40 -12.74
N ALA A 231 4.33 -15.60 -12.18
CA ALA A 231 5.46 -16.49 -12.01
C ALA A 231 5.08 -17.92 -12.46
N GLY A 232 5.80 -18.49 -13.42
CA GLY A 232 5.44 -19.82 -13.91
C GLY A 232 6.31 -20.29 -15.06
N VAL A 233 5.91 -21.42 -15.64
CA VAL A 233 6.65 -22.00 -16.76
C VAL A 233 6.46 -21.16 -18.02
N GLU A 234 7.51 -21.12 -18.85
CA GLU A 234 7.62 -20.26 -20.04
C GLU A 234 6.40 -20.36 -20.98
N ARG A 235 5.82 -21.54 -21.15
CA ARG A 235 4.66 -21.76 -22.03
C ARG A 235 3.34 -21.27 -21.43
N PHE A 236 3.20 -21.27 -20.09
CA PHE A 236 1.93 -20.96 -19.44
C PHE A 236 1.72 -19.46 -19.20
N VAL A 237 2.75 -18.76 -18.77
CA VAL A 237 2.69 -17.32 -18.47
C VAL A 237 2.14 -16.48 -19.63
N PRO A 238 2.60 -16.63 -20.90
CA PRO A 238 2.06 -15.87 -22.03
C PRO A 238 0.60 -16.19 -22.33
N ILE A 239 0.19 -17.47 -22.18
CA ILE A 239 -1.20 -17.88 -22.40
C ILE A 239 -2.09 -17.24 -21.35
N PHE A 240 -1.74 -17.38 -20.07
CA PHE A 240 -2.50 -16.76 -18.99
C PHE A 240 -2.60 -15.24 -19.17
N ARG A 241 -1.50 -14.55 -19.45
CA ARG A 241 -1.48 -13.08 -19.68
C ARG A 241 -2.46 -12.65 -20.76
N ARG A 242 -2.62 -13.42 -21.84
CA ARG A 242 -3.53 -13.11 -22.95
C ARG A 242 -5.00 -13.26 -22.54
N HIS A 243 -5.31 -14.18 -21.63
CA HIS A 243 -6.68 -14.51 -21.22
C HIS A 243 -7.06 -13.88 -19.87
N CYS A 244 -6.14 -13.26 -19.17
CA CYS A 244 -6.38 -12.55 -17.91
C CYS A 244 -7.14 -11.25 -18.16
N SER A 245 -8.26 -11.08 -17.48
CA SER A 245 -9.11 -9.89 -17.56
C SER A 245 -8.67 -8.75 -16.65
N TYR A 246 -7.71 -9.00 -15.74
CA TYR A 246 -7.22 -8.00 -14.82
C TYR A 246 -6.34 -6.96 -15.52
N PRO A 247 -6.65 -5.64 -15.44
CA PRO A 247 -5.97 -4.63 -16.25
C PRO A 247 -4.56 -4.27 -15.76
N HIS A 248 -4.20 -4.64 -14.53
CA HIS A 248 -2.93 -4.26 -13.92
C HIS A 248 -1.93 -5.42 -13.84
N VAL A 249 -1.89 -6.28 -14.87
CA VAL A 249 -0.84 -7.31 -14.99
C VAL A 249 0.49 -6.64 -15.31
N ALA A 250 1.51 -6.88 -14.45
CA ALA A 250 2.86 -6.34 -14.68
C ALA A 250 3.46 -6.87 -15.99
N GLU A 251 4.23 -6.06 -16.70
CA GLU A 251 4.93 -6.50 -17.91
C GLU A 251 6.00 -7.54 -17.58
N GLU A 252 6.68 -7.34 -16.48
CA GLU A 252 7.64 -8.26 -15.91
C GLU A 252 6.96 -9.56 -15.47
N HIS A 253 7.72 -10.65 -15.47
CA HIS A 253 7.28 -11.95 -14.97
C HIS A 253 8.48 -12.81 -14.57
N LEU A 254 8.24 -13.83 -13.76
CA LEU A 254 9.24 -14.80 -13.35
C LEU A 254 9.06 -16.09 -14.12
N ILE A 255 10.12 -16.57 -14.77
CA ILE A 255 10.13 -17.86 -15.47
C ILE A 255 10.75 -18.91 -14.56
N GLY A 256 10.03 -20.01 -14.35
CA GLY A 256 10.50 -21.14 -13.56
C GLY A 256 9.37 -22.04 -13.06
N ASN A 257 9.76 -23.14 -12.41
CA ASN A 257 8.81 -23.98 -11.68
C ASN A 257 8.83 -23.61 -10.20
N PHE A 258 7.72 -23.07 -9.73
CA PHE A 258 7.56 -22.57 -8.36
C PHE A 258 6.69 -23.46 -7.46
N ASP A 259 6.37 -24.70 -7.89
CA ASP A 259 5.52 -25.62 -7.13
C ASP A 259 6.04 -25.88 -5.71
N ARG A 260 7.34 -26.00 -5.57
CA ARG A 260 8.02 -26.30 -4.30
C ARG A 260 8.65 -25.08 -3.64
N ALA A 261 8.50 -23.90 -4.24
CA ALA A 261 9.07 -22.68 -3.69
C ALA A 261 8.39 -22.29 -2.38
N THR A 262 9.19 -22.00 -1.38
CA THR A 262 8.70 -21.46 -0.10
C THR A 262 8.25 -20.01 -0.26
N PRO A 263 7.33 -19.51 0.58
CA PRO A 263 6.94 -18.10 0.54
C PRO A 263 8.13 -17.14 0.62
N GLY A 264 9.16 -17.45 1.42
CA GLY A 264 10.37 -16.61 1.53
C GLY A 264 11.14 -16.52 0.21
N GLN A 265 11.33 -17.65 -0.49
CA GLN A 265 11.98 -17.66 -1.81
C GLN A 265 11.16 -16.89 -2.87
N LEU A 266 9.85 -17.08 -2.86
CA LEU A 266 8.95 -16.35 -3.74
C LEU A 266 9.02 -14.83 -3.47
N TYR A 267 9.08 -14.44 -2.20
CA TYR A 267 9.25 -13.06 -1.80
C TYR A 267 10.54 -12.45 -2.38
N GLU A 268 11.68 -13.07 -2.16
CA GLU A 268 12.98 -12.56 -2.62
C GLU A 268 12.99 -12.35 -4.14
N HIS A 269 12.61 -13.37 -4.92
CA HIS A 269 12.61 -13.28 -6.38
C HIS A 269 11.59 -12.28 -6.93
N SER A 270 10.38 -12.27 -6.38
CA SER A 270 9.33 -11.37 -6.84
C SER A 270 9.61 -9.92 -6.48
N TRP A 271 10.21 -9.70 -5.32
CA TRP A 271 10.56 -8.37 -4.86
C TRP A 271 11.70 -7.73 -5.67
N GLU A 272 12.69 -8.51 -6.07
CA GLU A 272 13.78 -8.05 -6.94
C GLU A 272 13.23 -7.46 -8.27
N VAL A 273 12.30 -8.19 -8.89
CA VAL A 273 11.66 -7.76 -10.15
C VAL A 273 10.75 -6.55 -9.93
N MET A 274 9.88 -6.60 -8.91
CA MET A 274 8.90 -5.54 -8.67
C MET A 274 9.52 -4.25 -8.14
N ARG A 275 10.66 -4.29 -7.48
CA ARG A 275 11.41 -3.07 -7.11
C ARG A 275 11.74 -2.22 -8.34
N SER A 276 12.20 -2.84 -9.41
CA SER A 276 12.50 -2.15 -10.67
C SER A 276 11.24 -1.51 -11.28
N PHE A 277 10.11 -2.20 -11.20
CA PHE A 277 8.81 -1.69 -11.67
C PHE A 277 8.37 -0.44 -10.88
N PHE A 278 8.43 -0.49 -9.56
CA PHE A 278 8.04 0.65 -8.70
C PHE A 278 9.00 1.83 -8.86
N ASP A 279 10.30 1.57 -8.95
CA ASP A 279 11.30 2.62 -9.21
C ASP A 279 11.10 3.28 -10.57
N ARG A 280 10.71 2.54 -11.60
CA ARG A 280 10.39 3.08 -12.93
C ARG A 280 9.21 4.03 -12.89
N ASN A 281 8.11 3.64 -12.28
CA ASN A 281 6.91 4.48 -12.15
C ASN A 281 7.23 5.82 -11.47
N ARG A 282 8.04 5.79 -10.41
CA ARG A 282 8.50 7.00 -9.74
C ARG A 282 9.41 7.85 -10.62
N GLN A 283 10.34 7.22 -11.35
CA GLN A 283 11.24 7.93 -12.28
C GLN A 283 10.49 8.56 -13.45
N GLU A 284 9.50 7.86 -14.01
CA GLU A 284 8.63 8.40 -15.07
C GLU A 284 7.83 9.59 -14.57
N ALA A 285 7.27 9.51 -13.35
CA ALA A 285 6.58 10.63 -12.73
C ALA A 285 7.52 11.82 -12.49
N LEU A 286 8.77 11.60 -12.04
CA LEU A 286 9.79 12.65 -11.91
C LEU A 286 10.20 13.24 -13.27
N ALA A 287 10.26 12.44 -14.31
CA ALA A 287 10.53 12.94 -15.68
C ALA A 287 9.37 13.82 -16.18
N ARG A 288 8.12 13.39 -15.96
CA ARG A 288 6.91 14.20 -16.24
C ARG A 288 6.93 15.52 -15.48
N LEU A 289 7.29 15.51 -14.20
CA LEU A 289 7.41 16.71 -13.39
C LEU A 289 8.36 17.71 -14.05
N ARG A 290 9.58 17.27 -14.42
CA ARG A 290 10.59 18.12 -15.05
C ARG A 290 10.12 18.71 -16.39
N GLN A 291 9.39 17.94 -17.19
CA GLN A 291 8.81 18.41 -18.45
C GLN A 291 7.67 19.41 -18.25
N ALA A 292 6.88 19.25 -17.19
CA ALA A 292 5.76 20.12 -16.91
C ALA A 292 6.16 21.44 -16.20
N MET A 293 7.38 21.52 -15.66
CA MET A 293 7.88 22.77 -15.06
C MET A 293 7.88 23.92 -16.05
N GLY A 294 7.41 25.08 -15.63
CA GLY A 294 7.28 26.27 -16.47
C GLY A 294 6.08 26.30 -17.43
N THR A 295 5.29 25.22 -17.51
CA THR A 295 4.07 25.17 -18.36
C THR A 295 2.79 25.57 -17.63
N GLY A 296 2.84 25.79 -16.31
CA GLY A 296 1.67 26.00 -15.46
C GLY A 296 1.01 24.68 -14.98
N LEU A 297 1.47 23.52 -15.46
CA LEU A 297 0.99 22.19 -15.06
C LEU A 297 1.84 21.54 -13.96
N ALA A 298 2.87 22.23 -13.48
CA ALA A 298 3.67 21.78 -12.35
C ALA A 298 4.23 22.98 -11.59
N SER A 299 4.48 22.82 -10.31
CA SER A 299 5.13 23.79 -9.45
C SER A 299 5.98 23.13 -8.39
N ALA A 300 7.01 23.84 -7.95
CA ALA A 300 7.85 23.49 -6.81
C ALA A 300 7.77 24.56 -5.68
N ASP A 301 6.86 25.54 -5.83
CA ASP A 301 6.56 26.48 -4.75
C ASP A 301 5.64 25.82 -3.72
N PRO A 302 6.10 25.66 -2.46
CA PRO A 302 5.31 24.98 -1.43
C PRO A 302 3.96 25.63 -1.14
N ALA A 303 3.84 26.95 -1.21
CA ALA A 303 2.58 27.64 -0.97
C ALA A 303 1.57 27.39 -2.10
N GLU A 304 2.04 27.44 -3.34
CA GLU A 304 1.23 27.15 -4.53
C GLU A 304 0.81 25.68 -4.57
N VAL A 305 1.76 24.76 -4.33
CA VAL A 305 1.49 23.33 -4.29
C VAL A 305 0.46 22.98 -3.22
N THR A 306 0.63 23.51 -1.99
CA THR A 306 -0.32 23.25 -0.91
C THR A 306 -1.71 23.81 -1.23
N LYS A 307 -1.80 25.03 -1.79
CA LYS A 307 -3.06 25.60 -2.26
C LYS A 307 -3.73 24.73 -3.32
N SER A 308 -2.95 24.26 -4.28
CA SER A 308 -3.45 23.38 -5.35
C SER A 308 -3.91 22.02 -4.82
N ALA A 309 -3.26 21.49 -3.78
CA ALA A 309 -3.68 20.27 -3.10
C ALA A 309 -5.04 20.46 -2.39
N LEU A 310 -5.22 21.56 -1.65
CA LEU A 310 -6.49 21.91 -0.99
C LEU A 310 -7.68 21.98 -1.95
N THR A 311 -7.45 22.44 -3.18
CA THR A 311 -8.48 22.52 -4.22
C THR A 311 -8.61 21.25 -5.08
N GLY A 312 -7.90 20.18 -4.75
CA GLY A 312 -7.95 18.90 -5.47
C GLY A 312 -7.31 18.93 -6.86
N ARG A 313 -6.52 19.96 -7.17
CA ARG A 313 -5.87 20.15 -8.47
C ARG A 313 -4.64 19.28 -8.66
N VAL A 314 -4.03 18.79 -7.57
CA VAL A 314 -2.82 17.95 -7.63
C VAL A 314 -3.15 16.55 -8.13
N GLU A 315 -2.46 16.11 -9.19
CA GLU A 315 -2.45 14.73 -9.69
C GLU A 315 -1.38 13.90 -8.98
N VAL A 316 -0.15 14.41 -8.99
CA VAL A 316 1.02 13.75 -8.37
C VAL A 316 1.76 14.75 -7.51
N LEU A 317 2.00 14.36 -6.26
CA LEU A 317 2.80 15.10 -5.30
C LEU A 317 4.10 14.37 -5.01
N PHE A 318 5.20 15.09 -4.97
CA PHE A 318 6.47 14.62 -4.45
C PHE A 318 6.80 15.39 -3.17
N ALA A 319 7.09 14.67 -2.09
CA ALA A 319 7.39 15.27 -0.80
C ALA A 319 8.59 14.59 -0.15
N ASP A 320 9.47 15.39 0.45
CA ASP A 320 10.55 14.89 1.30
C ASP A 320 9.98 14.57 2.70
N PRO A 321 9.95 13.31 3.14
CA PRO A 321 9.33 12.96 4.41
C PRO A 321 10.08 13.49 5.63
N GLU A 322 11.37 13.84 5.48
CA GLU A 322 12.21 14.36 6.56
C GLU A 322 12.15 15.89 6.68
N ALA A 323 11.75 16.57 5.60
CA ALA A 323 11.61 18.01 5.61
C ALA A 323 10.29 18.47 6.26
N SER A 324 10.29 19.65 6.84
CA SER A 324 9.11 20.29 7.40
C SER A 324 9.10 21.77 7.02
N LEU A 325 7.95 22.27 6.64
CA LEU A 325 7.78 23.67 6.24
C LEU A 325 6.58 24.28 6.97
N ALA A 326 6.87 25.13 7.94
CA ALA A 326 5.84 25.83 8.69
C ALA A 326 5.12 26.86 7.81
N GLY A 327 3.80 26.89 7.87
CA GLY A 327 2.99 27.84 7.15
C GLY A 327 1.61 28.03 7.76
N SER A 328 0.90 29.04 7.30
CA SER A 328 -0.49 29.30 7.67
C SER A 328 -1.43 28.95 6.53
N ILE A 329 -2.49 28.21 6.84
CA ILE A 329 -3.56 27.85 5.91
C ILE A 329 -4.83 28.56 6.41
N VAL A 330 -5.26 29.59 5.70
CA VAL A 330 -6.47 30.36 6.05
C VAL A 330 -7.33 30.57 4.79
N ASN A 331 -8.53 30.00 4.77
CA ASN A 331 -9.48 30.14 3.65
C ASN A 331 -8.83 29.82 2.29
N GLU A 332 -8.19 28.64 2.20
CA GLU A 332 -7.45 28.16 1.00
C GLU A 332 -6.24 29.02 0.57
N ARG A 333 -5.87 30.01 1.38
CA ARG A 333 -4.62 30.75 1.17
C ARG A 333 -3.52 30.15 2.03
N CYS A 334 -2.42 29.85 1.37
CA CYS A 334 -1.24 29.30 2.01
C CYS A 334 -0.12 30.32 1.99
N ALA A 335 0.54 30.50 3.12
CA ALA A 335 1.72 31.33 3.22
C ALA A 335 2.76 30.64 4.10
N VAL A 336 3.99 30.58 3.62
CA VAL A 336 5.12 30.12 4.42
C VAL A 336 5.37 31.09 5.55
N THR A 337 5.62 30.59 6.74
CA THR A 337 5.92 31.39 7.93
C THR A 337 7.11 30.81 8.68
N ASN A 338 7.86 31.66 9.34
CA ASN A 338 8.98 31.24 10.18
C ASN A 338 8.56 31.03 11.65
N SER A 339 7.24 31.00 11.94
CA SER A 339 6.77 30.77 13.31
C SER A 339 6.99 29.33 13.72
N ALA A 340 7.57 29.13 14.89
CA ALA A 340 7.80 27.81 15.50
C ALA A 340 6.57 27.29 16.29
N ASP A 341 5.47 28.06 16.36
CA ASP A 341 4.27 27.67 17.12
C ASP A 341 3.41 26.70 16.28
N SER A 342 3.57 25.40 16.55
CA SER A 342 2.91 24.30 15.82
C SER A 342 1.38 24.29 15.94
N LEU A 343 0.80 25.05 16.90
CA LEU A 343 -0.66 25.19 17.02
C LEU A 343 -1.21 26.37 16.20
N LYS A 344 -0.35 27.31 15.85
CA LYS A 344 -0.73 28.46 14.98
C LYS A 344 -0.32 28.25 13.53
N THR A 345 0.56 27.27 13.28
CA THR A 345 1.09 26.95 11.96
C THR A 345 0.83 25.49 11.63
N ASP A 346 0.55 25.24 10.36
CA ASP A 346 0.50 23.89 9.81
C ASP A 346 1.86 23.53 9.17
N ASP A 347 2.18 22.26 9.11
CA ASP A 347 3.22 21.77 8.20
C ASP A 347 2.60 21.69 6.79
N LEU A 348 2.97 22.60 5.91
CA LEU A 348 2.44 22.71 4.55
C LEU A 348 2.67 21.42 3.75
N MET A 349 3.78 20.76 3.96
CA MET A 349 4.10 19.50 3.27
C MET A 349 3.17 18.36 3.70
N ASN A 350 2.94 18.26 5.02
CA ASN A 350 1.99 17.31 5.57
C ASN A 350 0.57 17.59 5.08
N ALA A 351 0.16 18.87 5.09
CA ALA A 351 -1.15 19.28 4.59
C ALA A 351 -1.32 18.95 3.10
N ALA A 352 -0.34 19.32 2.26
CA ALA A 352 -0.37 19.01 0.83
C ALA A 352 -0.47 17.50 0.56
N ALA A 353 0.26 16.68 1.31
CA ALA A 353 0.21 15.22 1.17
C ALA A 353 -1.17 14.66 1.54
N ILE A 354 -1.72 15.08 2.68
CA ILE A 354 -3.06 14.67 3.12
C ILE A 354 -4.11 15.05 2.08
N GLU A 355 -4.15 16.31 1.67
CA GLU A 355 -5.16 16.80 0.72
C GLU A 355 -5.03 16.12 -0.65
N THR A 356 -3.80 15.91 -1.13
CA THR A 356 -3.59 15.15 -2.37
C THR A 356 -4.17 13.74 -2.28
N MET A 357 -3.94 13.04 -1.16
CA MET A 357 -4.49 11.69 -0.94
C MET A 357 -6.03 11.70 -0.82
N LEU A 358 -6.61 12.69 -0.14
CA LEU A 358 -8.06 12.81 0.01
C LEU A 358 -8.74 13.05 -1.34
N HIS A 359 -8.10 13.81 -2.23
CA HIS A 359 -8.55 14.07 -3.60
C HIS A 359 -8.10 13.02 -4.62
N ARG A 360 -7.69 11.81 -4.16
CA ARG A 360 -7.27 10.68 -5.00
C ARG A 360 -6.06 10.97 -5.91
N GLY A 361 -5.21 11.91 -5.54
CA GLY A 361 -3.90 12.09 -6.14
C GLY A 361 -2.90 11.06 -5.60
N THR A 362 -1.80 10.90 -6.33
CA THR A 362 -0.68 10.04 -5.94
C THR A 362 0.36 10.86 -5.19
N VAL A 363 0.89 10.32 -4.10
CA VAL A 363 1.97 10.97 -3.35
C VAL A 363 3.20 10.07 -3.42
N PHE A 364 4.33 10.59 -3.91
CA PHE A 364 5.62 9.92 -3.90
C PHE A 364 6.57 10.58 -2.91
N THR A 365 7.35 9.76 -2.23
CA THR A 365 8.45 10.25 -1.42
C THR A 365 9.68 10.51 -2.31
N ALA A 366 10.25 11.69 -2.21
CA ALA A 366 11.47 12.06 -2.93
C ALA A 366 12.30 13.01 -2.06
N SER A 367 13.62 12.79 -2.01
CA SER A 367 14.48 13.75 -1.32
C SER A 367 14.55 15.08 -2.08
N ALA A 368 14.75 16.18 -1.37
CA ALA A 368 14.88 17.50 -1.98
C ALA A 368 15.94 17.56 -3.10
N LYS A 369 17.00 16.74 -3.05
CA LYS A 369 18.01 16.63 -4.09
C LYS A 369 17.50 16.08 -5.44
N GLN A 370 16.41 15.32 -5.42
CA GLN A 370 15.80 14.72 -6.61
C GLN A 370 14.79 15.65 -7.27
N LEU A 371 14.32 16.66 -6.53
CA LEU A 371 13.29 17.59 -6.96
C LEU A 371 13.90 18.85 -7.62
N PRO A 372 13.14 19.55 -8.47
CA PRO A 372 13.57 20.81 -9.08
C PRO A 372 13.99 21.83 -8.02
N ASP A 373 15.04 22.58 -8.30
CA ASP A 373 15.58 23.67 -7.46
C ASP A 373 15.95 23.26 -6.02
N GLY A 374 16.04 21.94 -5.73
CA GLY A 374 16.34 21.44 -4.40
C GLY A 374 15.23 21.69 -3.39
N THR A 375 14.01 21.92 -3.84
CA THR A 375 12.83 22.15 -2.99
C THR A 375 12.35 20.85 -2.35
N PRO A 376 11.83 20.87 -1.12
CA PRO A 376 11.36 19.65 -0.48
C PRO A 376 9.96 19.20 -0.95
N LEU A 377 9.30 19.97 -1.82
CA LEU A 377 7.94 19.72 -2.30
C LEU A 377 7.80 20.11 -3.76
N ALA A 378 7.17 19.27 -4.57
CA ALA A 378 6.80 19.58 -5.95
C ALA A 378 5.55 18.81 -6.36
N ALA A 379 4.78 19.35 -7.31
CA ALA A 379 3.55 18.71 -7.76
C ALA A 379 3.34 18.83 -9.27
N ILE A 380 2.63 17.85 -9.82
CA ILE A 380 2.03 17.85 -11.16
C ILE A 380 0.53 18.07 -10.99
N TYR A 381 -0.03 18.97 -11.80
CA TYR A 381 -1.43 19.34 -11.76
C TYR A 381 -2.23 18.60 -12.84
N ARG A 382 -3.52 18.38 -12.58
CA ARG A 382 -4.46 17.77 -13.52
C ARG A 382 -4.81 18.70 -14.70
N TYR A 383 -4.83 20.00 -14.41
CA TYR A 383 -5.21 21.08 -15.36
C TYR A 383 -4.63 22.41 -14.91
#